data_e959947d8376fd5558067d7e1dc32c86
#
_entry.id   e959947d8376fd5558067d7e1dc32c86
#
_cell.length_a   1.000
_cell.length_b   1.000
_cell.length_c   1.000
_cell.angle_alpha   90.00
_cell.angle_beta   90.00
_cell.angle_gamma   90.00
#
_symmetry.space_group_name_H-M   'P 1'
#
loop_
_entity.id
_entity.type
_entity.pdbx_description
1 polymer ?
#
loop_
_entity_poly.entity_id
_entity_poly.type
_entity_poly.pdbx_seq_one_letter_code
_entity_poly.pdbx_strand_id
1 'polypeptide(L)'
;SDPGLWNGYRRPAFLQPTDPRFEEIASLYYKEMNKLYGKADYYSMDPFHEGGSVAGVDLDAAGKAIMQAMKKNNPKAVWVAQAWNPRPQMIGNLEAGDLIVLDLFAESRPQWGDPASTWYRKDGFGQHDWIYCMLLNYGGNVGLHGKMKHVIDEFYKAKESPFGKTLKGVGMTMEGS
;
A
#
# COMPACT_ATOMS: atom_id res chain seq x y z
N SER A 1 6.68 -14.79 -13.98
CA SER A 1 6.05 -13.90 -14.96
C SER A 1 7.04 -12.85 -15.45
N ASP A 2 6.84 -12.34 -16.67
CA ASP A 2 7.64 -11.24 -17.20
C ASP A 2 7.04 -9.91 -16.71
N PRO A 3 7.73 -9.14 -15.85
CA PRO A 3 7.23 -7.89 -15.32
C PRO A 3 7.29 -6.72 -16.33
N GLY A 4 7.75 -6.95 -17.56
CA GLY A 4 7.86 -5.98 -18.61
C GLY A 4 9.11 -5.09 -18.56
N LEU A 5 9.03 -3.93 -19.19
CA LEU A 5 10.13 -2.95 -19.24
C LEU A 5 9.84 -1.75 -18.33
N TRP A 6 10.90 -1.10 -17.88
CA TRP A 6 10.87 0.19 -17.22
C TRP A 6 11.94 1.10 -17.82
N ASN A 7 11.52 2.21 -18.41
CA ASN A 7 12.41 3.12 -19.14
C ASN A 7 13.32 2.42 -20.18
N GLY A 8 12.78 1.41 -20.90
CA GLY A 8 13.52 0.65 -21.88
C GLY A 8 14.39 -0.49 -21.33
N TYR A 9 14.55 -0.60 -20.02
CA TYR A 9 15.30 -1.67 -19.37
C TYR A 9 14.38 -2.81 -18.93
N ARG A 10 14.85 -4.04 -19.08
CA ARG A 10 14.13 -5.21 -18.60
C ARG A 10 14.06 -5.20 -17.07
N ARG A 11 12.86 -5.32 -16.52
CA ARG A 11 12.67 -5.48 -15.08
C ARG A 11 13.22 -6.82 -14.61
N PRO A 12 13.72 -6.93 -13.37
CA PRO A 12 14.13 -8.23 -12.82
C PRO A 12 12.94 -9.20 -12.81
N ALA A 13 13.22 -10.47 -13.00
CA ALA A 13 12.22 -11.52 -12.87
C ALA A 13 11.63 -11.48 -11.45
N PHE A 14 10.32 -11.71 -11.38
CA PHE A 14 9.64 -11.68 -10.11
C PHE A 14 8.91 -13.00 -9.85
N LEU A 15 8.95 -13.45 -8.61
CA LEU A 15 8.24 -14.63 -8.17
C LEU A 15 6.79 -14.26 -7.83
N GLN A 16 5.83 -14.92 -8.46
CA GLN A 16 4.42 -14.67 -8.13
C GLN A 16 4.13 -15.10 -6.69
N PRO A 17 3.32 -14.34 -5.94
CA PRO A 17 2.94 -14.72 -4.57
C PRO A 17 2.25 -16.07 -4.47
N THR A 18 1.61 -16.53 -5.54
CA THR A 18 0.96 -17.84 -5.66
C THR A 18 1.91 -19.00 -6.00
N ASP A 19 3.18 -18.72 -6.29
CA ASP A 19 4.18 -19.77 -6.47
C ASP A 19 4.48 -20.44 -5.11
N PRO A 20 4.50 -21.78 -5.01
CA PRO A 20 4.77 -22.46 -3.74
C PRO A 20 6.06 -22.04 -3.04
N ARG A 21 7.08 -21.65 -3.81
CA ARG A 21 8.36 -21.16 -3.28
C ARG A 21 8.27 -19.79 -2.64
N PHE A 22 7.21 -19.01 -2.91
CA PHE A 22 7.04 -17.69 -2.32
C PHE A 22 6.96 -17.77 -0.80
N GLU A 23 6.15 -18.69 -0.26
CA GLU A 23 6.00 -18.85 1.19
C GLU A 23 7.30 -19.30 1.85
N GLU A 24 8.05 -20.22 1.20
CA GLU A 24 9.34 -20.66 1.69
C GLU A 24 10.35 -19.51 1.77
N ILE A 25 10.49 -18.74 0.69
CA ILE A 25 11.40 -17.60 0.63
C ILE A 25 10.98 -16.51 1.62
N ALA A 26 9.69 -16.21 1.71
CA ALA A 26 9.16 -15.26 2.68
C ALA A 26 9.46 -15.69 4.12
N SER A 27 9.30 -16.98 4.44
CA SER A 27 9.61 -17.52 5.77
C SER A 27 11.10 -17.35 6.13
N LEU A 28 12.00 -17.60 5.18
CA LEU A 28 13.43 -17.39 5.38
C LEU A 28 13.75 -15.90 5.57
N TYR A 29 13.17 -15.04 4.76
CA TYR A 29 13.33 -13.58 4.85
C TYR A 29 12.87 -13.05 6.22
N TYR A 30 11.66 -13.39 6.66
CA TYR A 30 11.15 -12.96 7.96
C TYR A 30 11.96 -13.51 9.13
N LYS A 31 12.45 -14.74 9.03
CA LYS A 31 13.33 -15.33 10.05
C LYS A 31 14.61 -14.50 10.24
N GLU A 32 15.27 -14.14 9.15
CA GLU A 32 16.50 -13.34 9.24
C GLU A 32 16.20 -11.88 9.65
N MET A 33 15.11 -11.31 9.17
CA MET A 33 14.67 -9.98 9.58
C MET A 33 14.37 -9.92 11.09
N ASN A 34 13.66 -10.92 11.63
CA ASN A 34 13.38 -11.01 13.06
C ASN A 34 14.64 -11.17 13.91
N LYS A 35 15.63 -11.86 13.38
CA LYS A 35 16.92 -12.03 14.04
C LYS A 35 17.72 -10.73 14.12
N LEU A 36 17.66 -9.91 13.07
CA LEU A 36 18.40 -8.64 13.00
C LEU A 36 17.70 -7.49 13.72
N TYR A 37 16.38 -7.41 13.63
CA TYR A 37 15.60 -6.24 14.05
C TYR A 37 14.54 -6.54 15.12
N GLY A 38 14.40 -7.80 15.51
CA GLY A 38 13.31 -8.21 16.39
C GLY A 38 12.00 -8.44 15.66
N LYS A 39 10.99 -8.90 16.40
CA LYS A 39 9.64 -9.13 15.85
C LYS A 39 8.88 -7.82 15.72
N ALA A 40 8.20 -7.64 14.60
CA ALA A 40 7.28 -6.54 14.35
C ALA A 40 5.87 -7.07 14.10
N ASP A 41 4.85 -6.24 14.34
CA ASP A 41 3.47 -6.55 13.99
C ASP A 41 3.07 -5.91 12.64
N TYR A 42 3.77 -4.86 12.20
CA TYR A 42 3.48 -4.11 10.98
C TYR A 42 4.57 -4.34 9.94
N TYR A 43 4.17 -4.73 8.74
CA TYR A 43 5.08 -5.04 7.63
C TYR A 43 4.71 -4.22 6.41
N SER A 44 5.63 -3.38 5.93
CA SER A 44 5.45 -2.65 4.68
C SER A 44 5.87 -3.51 3.50
N MET A 45 5.02 -3.59 2.49
CA MET A 45 5.29 -4.33 1.26
C MET A 45 4.44 -3.81 0.11
N ASP A 46 5.08 -3.60 -1.04
CA ASP A 46 4.42 -3.36 -2.31
C ASP A 46 4.73 -4.54 -3.24
N PRO A 47 3.72 -5.38 -3.57
CA PRO A 47 3.96 -6.67 -4.22
C PRO A 47 4.31 -6.57 -5.70
N PHE A 48 4.03 -5.43 -6.34
CA PHE A 48 4.27 -5.22 -7.76
C PHE A 48 5.05 -3.93 -8.00
N HIS A 49 5.89 -3.95 -9.02
CA HIS A 49 6.63 -2.76 -9.44
C HIS A 49 5.67 -1.69 -9.98
N GLU A 50 5.99 -0.44 -9.70
CA GLU A 50 5.32 0.71 -10.31
C GLU A 50 5.30 0.59 -11.84
N GLY A 51 4.12 0.76 -12.46
CA GLY A 51 3.94 0.60 -13.90
C GLY A 51 4.19 -0.83 -14.43
N GLY A 52 4.39 -1.82 -13.56
CA GLY A 52 4.58 -3.22 -13.94
C GLY A 52 3.28 -3.87 -14.41
N SER A 53 3.41 -4.86 -15.31
CA SER A 53 2.27 -5.66 -15.76
C SER A 53 1.85 -6.64 -14.69
N VAL A 54 0.55 -6.74 -14.46
CA VAL A 54 -0.10 -7.80 -13.67
C VAL A 54 -0.92 -8.76 -14.55
N ALA A 55 -0.68 -8.74 -15.86
CA ALA A 55 -1.35 -9.63 -16.77
C ALA A 55 -1.10 -11.10 -16.39
N GLY A 56 -2.17 -11.88 -16.32
CA GLY A 56 -2.10 -13.29 -15.93
C GLY A 56 -1.85 -13.54 -14.43
N VAL A 57 -1.90 -12.52 -13.60
CA VAL A 57 -1.82 -12.66 -12.13
C VAL A 57 -3.23 -12.71 -11.54
N ASP A 58 -3.54 -13.76 -10.79
CA ASP A 58 -4.71 -13.78 -9.92
C ASP A 58 -4.44 -12.89 -8.72
N LEU A 59 -4.99 -11.67 -8.75
CA LEU A 59 -4.72 -10.65 -7.72
C LEU A 59 -5.34 -11.00 -6.36
N ASP A 60 -6.49 -11.66 -6.34
CA ASP A 60 -7.11 -12.11 -5.09
C ASP A 60 -6.25 -13.19 -4.42
N ALA A 61 -5.89 -14.21 -5.18
CA ALA A 61 -5.00 -15.25 -4.68
C ALA A 61 -3.62 -14.69 -4.26
N ALA A 62 -3.08 -13.72 -4.99
CA ALA A 62 -1.83 -13.07 -4.65
C ALA A 62 -1.91 -12.31 -3.31
N GLY A 63 -2.96 -11.51 -3.10
CA GLY A 63 -3.18 -10.80 -1.83
C GLY A 63 -3.29 -11.75 -0.64
N LYS A 64 -4.07 -12.82 -0.78
CA LYS A 64 -4.21 -13.86 0.25
C LYS A 64 -2.89 -14.57 0.55
N ALA A 65 -2.11 -14.92 -0.47
CA ALA A 65 -0.82 -15.58 -0.30
C ALA A 65 0.20 -14.69 0.43
N ILE A 66 0.24 -13.39 0.12
CA ILE A 66 1.07 -12.42 0.82
C ILE A 66 0.69 -12.35 2.29
N MET A 67 -0.60 -12.16 2.59
CA MET A 67 -1.07 -12.05 3.96
C MET A 67 -0.83 -13.33 4.75
N GLN A 68 -1.05 -14.49 4.13
CA GLN A 68 -0.77 -15.78 4.72
C GLN A 68 0.71 -15.94 5.08
N ALA A 69 1.63 -15.55 4.19
CA ALA A 69 3.07 -15.60 4.47
C ALA A 69 3.46 -14.69 5.64
N MET A 70 2.87 -13.49 5.74
CA MET A 70 3.06 -12.59 6.88
C MET A 70 2.54 -13.22 8.18
N LYS A 71 1.31 -13.73 8.18
CA LYS A 71 0.68 -14.34 9.37
C LYS A 71 1.35 -15.65 9.81
N LYS A 72 1.92 -16.39 8.91
CA LYS A 72 2.72 -17.58 9.25
C LYS A 72 3.95 -17.22 10.09
N ASN A 73 4.56 -16.07 9.79
CA ASN A 73 5.66 -15.54 10.57
C ASN A 73 5.20 -14.89 11.90
N ASN A 74 4.13 -14.09 11.84
CA ASN A 74 3.51 -13.47 13.01
C ASN A 74 1.98 -13.45 12.84
N PRO A 75 1.22 -14.21 13.67
CA PRO A 75 -0.25 -14.24 13.59
C PRO A 75 -0.93 -12.87 13.76
N LYS A 76 -0.23 -11.90 14.36
CA LYS A 76 -0.69 -10.51 14.53
C LYS A 76 -0.25 -9.59 13.39
N ALA A 77 0.37 -10.12 12.34
CA ALA A 77 0.88 -9.32 11.25
C ALA A 77 -0.22 -8.47 10.61
N VAL A 78 0.10 -7.22 10.38
CA VAL A 78 -0.70 -6.25 9.63
C VAL A 78 0.13 -5.78 8.44
N TRP A 79 -0.43 -5.91 7.27
CA TRP A 79 0.18 -5.39 6.05
C TRP A 79 -0.02 -3.89 5.95
N VAL A 80 1.06 -3.13 5.84
CA VAL A 80 1.04 -1.69 5.57
C VAL A 80 1.31 -1.49 4.09
N ALA A 81 0.27 -1.15 3.33
CA ALA A 81 0.34 -0.98 1.89
C ALA A 81 0.34 0.50 1.50
N GLN A 82 1.21 0.88 0.58
CA GLN A 82 1.20 2.21 -0.01
C GLN A 82 0.12 2.29 -1.10
N ALA A 83 -0.60 3.39 -1.15
CA ALA A 83 -1.75 3.58 -2.06
C ALA A 83 -1.39 3.65 -3.55
N TRP A 84 -0.13 3.63 -3.91
CA TRP A 84 0.31 3.44 -5.30
C TRP A 84 -0.27 2.17 -5.92
N ASN A 85 -0.46 1.13 -5.13
CA ASN A 85 -0.61 -0.20 -5.66
C ASN A 85 -1.67 -1.12 -5.02
N PRO A 86 -2.40 -0.78 -3.96
CA PRO A 86 -3.43 -1.68 -3.45
C PRO A 86 -4.58 -1.72 -4.45
N ARG A 87 -4.56 -2.73 -5.30
CA ARG A 87 -5.63 -2.96 -6.28
C ARG A 87 -6.86 -3.49 -5.56
N PRO A 88 -8.08 -3.01 -5.88
CA PRO A 88 -9.30 -3.47 -5.23
C PRO A 88 -9.45 -4.99 -5.20
N GLN A 89 -9.09 -5.66 -6.30
CA GLN A 89 -9.16 -7.12 -6.39
C GLN A 89 -8.18 -7.82 -5.45
N MET A 90 -7.04 -7.20 -5.15
CA MET A 90 -6.02 -7.79 -4.29
C MET A 90 -6.35 -7.64 -2.81
N ILE A 91 -6.98 -6.55 -2.42
CA ILE A 91 -7.23 -6.23 -1.01
C ILE A 91 -8.67 -6.53 -0.58
N GLY A 92 -9.62 -6.62 -1.52
CA GLY A 92 -11.05 -6.66 -1.22
C GLY A 92 -11.51 -7.88 -0.40
N ASN A 93 -10.76 -8.96 -0.44
CA ASN A 93 -11.07 -10.21 0.26
C ASN A 93 -10.11 -10.51 1.42
N LEU A 94 -9.29 -9.54 1.83
CA LEU A 94 -8.53 -9.65 3.08
C LEU A 94 -9.43 -9.37 4.28
N GLU A 95 -9.12 -9.98 5.42
CA GLU A 95 -9.89 -9.80 6.65
C GLU A 95 -9.74 -8.37 7.21
N ALA A 96 -10.77 -7.91 7.89
CA ALA A 96 -10.70 -6.64 8.60
C ALA A 96 -9.57 -6.66 9.64
N GLY A 97 -8.72 -5.64 9.63
CA GLY A 97 -7.55 -5.55 10.50
C GLY A 97 -6.27 -6.15 9.93
N ASP A 98 -6.33 -6.83 8.78
CA ASP A 98 -5.13 -7.38 8.13
C ASP A 98 -4.32 -6.34 7.36
N LEU A 99 -4.95 -5.22 7.01
CA LEU A 99 -4.37 -4.21 6.15
C LEU A 99 -4.57 -2.80 6.70
N ILE A 100 -3.55 -1.97 6.57
CA ILE A 100 -3.65 -0.52 6.68
C ILE A 100 -3.11 0.09 5.39
N VAL A 101 -3.88 0.98 4.79
CA VAL A 101 -3.47 1.68 3.56
C VAL A 101 -2.95 3.07 3.89
N LEU A 102 -1.75 3.38 3.42
CA LEU A 102 -1.21 4.73 3.46
C LEU A 102 -1.66 5.46 2.18
N ASP A 103 -2.65 6.35 2.29
CA ASP A 103 -3.09 7.15 1.14
C ASP A 103 -2.10 8.30 0.87
N LEU A 104 -1.05 7.99 0.14
CA LEU A 104 0.01 8.92 -0.20
C LEU A 104 -0.44 10.02 -1.16
N PHE A 105 -1.60 9.87 -1.79
CA PHE A 105 -2.16 10.87 -2.68
C PHE A 105 -3.09 11.87 -2.00
N ALA A 106 -3.41 11.67 -0.73
CA ALA A 106 -4.45 12.40 -0.03
C ALA A 106 -4.29 13.93 -0.09
N GLU A 107 -3.06 14.44 -0.07
CA GLU A 107 -2.80 15.88 -0.13
C GLU A 107 -3.00 16.51 -1.52
N SER A 108 -2.89 15.75 -2.60
CA SER A 108 -2.90 16.29 -3.97
C SER A 108 -3.95 15.67 -4.88
N ARG A 109 -4.26 14.40 -4.66
CA ARG A 109 -5.15 13.59 -5.50
C ARG A 109 -6.00 12.68 -4.60
N PRO A 110 -6.90 13.25 -3.79
CA PRO A 110 -7.67 12.49 -2.83
C PRO A 110 -8.50 11.41 -3.54
N GLN A 111 -8.36 10.17 -3.05
CA GLN A 111 -9.05 9.01 -3.63
C GLN A 111 -10.46 8.83 -3.03
N TRP A 112 -10.79 9.57 -2.00
CA TRP A 112 -12.03 9.52 -1.23
C TRP A 112 -13.00 10.69 -1.52
N GLY A 113 -12.54 11.71 -2.24
CA GLY A 113 -13.23 12.99 -2.35
C GLY A 113 -14.22 13.04 -3.52
N ASP A 114 -13.80 13.57 -4.66
CA ASP A 114 -14.66 13.85 -5.80
C ASP A 114 -14.93 12.60 -6.66
N PRO A 115 -16.19 12.13 -6.79
CA PRO A 115 -16.54 11.01 -7.65
C PRO A 115 -16.22 11.20 -9.14
N ALA A 116 -16.06 12.44 -9.59
CA ALA A 116 -15.67 12.75 -10.97
C ALA A 116 -14.15 12.65 -11.19
N SER A 117 -13.36 12.56 -10.14
CA SER A 117 -11.92 12.40 -10.23
C SER A 117 -11.53 11.02 -10.76
N THR A 118 -10.55 10.97 -11.65
CA THR A 118 -9.96 9.70 -12.12
C THR A 118 -9.28 8.91 -11.01
N TRP A 119 -8.99 9.55 -9.88
CA TRP A 119 -8.38 8.94 -8.69
C TRP A 119 -9.40 8.44 -7.67
N TYR A 120 -10.69 8.72 -7.90
CA TYR A 120 -11.72 8.33 -6.95
C TYR A 120 -11.84 6.81 -6.80
N ARG A 121 -11.90 6.36 -5.56
CA ARG A 121 -12.12 4.96 -5.21
C ARG A 121 -13.54 4.81 -4.65
N LYS A 122 -14.44 4.31 -5.45
CA LYS A 122 -15.86 4.15 -5.10
C LYS A 122 -16.06 3.40 -3.78
N ASP A 123 -15.28 2.38 -3.54
CA ASP A 123 -15.40 1.51 -2.37
C ASP A 123 -14.32 1.83 -1.30
N GLY A 124 -13.71 3.01 -1.37
CA GLY A 124 -12.61 3.39 -0.51
C GLY A 124 -11.47 2.39 -0.61
N PHE A 125 -10.96 1.96 0.54
CA PHE A 125 -9.93 0.92 0.61
C PHE A 125 -10.50 -0.44 1.04
N GLY A 126 -11.71 -0.81 0.59
CA GLY A 126 -12.31 -2.11 0.84
C GLY A 126 -12.61 -2.39 2.32
N GLN A 127 -13.08 -1.40 3.07
CA GLN A 127 -13.33 -1.44 4.51
C GLN A 127 -12.06 -1.58 5.39
N HIS A 128 -10.87 -1.53 4.79
CA HIS A 128 -9.62 -1.55 5.55
C HIS A 128 -9.33 -0.18 6.16
N ASP A 129 -8.59 -0.22 7.25
CA ASP A 129 -8.08 1.00 7.89
C ASP A 129 -7.15 1.74 6.94
N TRP A 130 -7.17 3.07 7.01
CA TRP A 130 -6.30 3.89 6.20
C TRP A 130 -5.81 5.14 6.94
N ILE A 131 -4.72 5.68 6.45
CA ILE A 131 -4.04 6.86 6.97
C ILE A 131 -4.05 7.94 5.88
N TYR A 132 -4.50 9.14 6.22
CA TYR A 132 -4.38 10.32 5.37
C TYR A 132 -2.93 10.77 5.39
N CYS A 133 -2.21 10.63 4.30
CA CYS A 133 -0.79 10.95 4.24
C CYS A 133 -0.49 12.21 3.45
N MET A 134 0.55 12.91 3.89
CA MET A 134 1.23 13.96 3.13
C MET A 134 2.53 13.40 2.57
N LEU A 135 2.76 13.58 1.28
CA LEU A 135 4.00 13.22 0.61
C LEU A 135 4.85 14.47 0.43
N LEU A 136 5.62 14.82 1.44
CA LEU A 136 6.29 16.13 1.58
C LEU A 136 7.40 16.24 0.57
N ASN A 137 7.96 15.74 -0.15
CA ASN A 137 9.12 15.94 -1.05
C ASN A 137 9.08 15.00 -2.25
N TYR A 138 8.18 15.26 -3.16
CA TYR A 138 8.18 14.54 -4.42
C TYR A 138 9.55 14.62 -5.12
N GLY A 139 10.23 13.49 -5.21
CA GLY A 139 11.44 13.36 -6.00
C GLY A 139 12.59 14.28 -5.58
N GLY A 140 12.79 14.51 -4.29
CA GLY A 140 13.93 15.28 -3.80
C GLY A 140 13.76 16.80 -3.83
N ASN A 141 12.55 17.31 -3.93
CA ASN A 141 12.28 18.74 -3.74
C ASN A 141 12.55 19.14 -2.28
N VAL A 142 13.55 19.99 -2.08
CA VAL A 142 13.98 20.45 -0.75
C VAL A 142 13.41 21.81 -0.34
N GLY A 143 12.49 22.36 -1.12
CA GLY A 143 11.86 23.65 -0.83
C GLY A 143 10.74 23.53 0.21
N LEU A 144 10.66 24.49 1.14
CA LEU A 144 9.47 24.66 1.98
C LEU A 144 8.32 25.18 1.11
N HIS A 145 7.44 24.29 0.69
CA HIS A 145 6.22 24.67 0.00
C HIS A 145 5.10 23.71 0.43
N GLY A 146 3.90 24.15 0.34
CA GLY A 146 2.74 23.35 0.68
C GLY A 146 1.50 24.21 0.82
N LYS A 147 0.35 23.60 0.61
CA LYS A 147 -0.96 24.22 0.79
C LYS A 147 -1.50 23.86 2.18
N MET A 148 -0.88 24.37 3.25
CA MET A 148 -1.19 23.98 4.63
C MET A 148 -2.68 24.03 4.95
N LYS A 149 -3.36 25.12 4.56
CA LYS A 149 -4.81 25.23 4.75
C LYS A 149 -5.57 24.13 4.02
N HIS A 150 -5.20 23.84 2.79
CA HIS A 150 -5.81 22.77 2.00
C HIS A 150 -5.65 21.41 2.67
N VAL A 151 -4.44 21.09 3.14
CA VAL A 151 -4.16 19.81 3.82
C VAL A 151 -5.04 19.64 5.06
N ILE A 152 -5.19 20.70 5.86
CA ILE A 152 -6.03 20.68 7.06
C ILE A 152 -7.51 20.50 6.68
N ASP A 153 -8.01 21.33 5.77
CA ASP A 153 -9.42 21.30 5.35
C ASP A 153 -9.80 19.94 4.73
N GLU A 154 -8.94 19.38 3.89
CA GLU A 154 -9.17 18.09 3.22
C GLU A 154 -9.15 16.92 4.20
N PHE A 155 -8.32 16.96 5.23
CA PHE A 155 -8.36 15.96 6.29
C PHE A 155 -9.72 15.91 7.00
N TYR A 156 -10.27 17.06 7.36
CA TYR A 156 -11.59 17.09 8.01
C TYR A 156 -12.70 16.64 7.06
N LYS A 157 -12.64 17.00 5.79
CA LYS A 157 -13.56 16.47 4.77
C LYS A 157 -13.44 14.95 4.63
N ALA A 158 -12.21 14.41 4.63
CA ALA A 158 -11.99 12.98 4.62
C ALA A 158 -12.62 12.29 5.82
N LYS A 159 -12.48 12.88 7.01
CA LYS A 159 -13.07 12.38 8.25
C LYS A 159 -14.59 12.36 8.22
N GLU A 160 -15.21 13.36 7.59
CA GLU A 160 -16.67 13.49 7.44
C GLU A 160 -17.22 12.68 6.26
N SER A 161 -16.37 12.18 5.38
CA SER A 161 -16.74 11.37 4.22
C SER A 161 -17.25 9.98 4.63
N PRO A 162 -17.90 9.23 3.73
CA PRO A 162 -18.26 7.82 3.98
C PRO A 162 -17.08 6.94 4.37
N PHE A 163 -15.86 7.33 4.00
CA PHE A 163 -14.62 6.59 4.31
C PHE A 163 -14.00 6.98 5.66
N GLY A 164 -14.55 7.99 6.33
CA GLY A 164 -14.06 8.48 7.62
C GLY A 164 -14.13 7.44 8.75
N LYS A 165 -15.01 6.44 8.64
CA LYS A 165 -15.13 5.37 9.65
C LYS A 165 -13.86 4.54 9.79
N THR A 166 -13.13 4.34 8.70
CA THR A 166 -11.89 3.56 8.66
C THR A 166 -10.64 4.44 8.62
N LEU A 167 -10.79 5.77 8.63
CA LEU A 167 -9.68 6.71 8.75
C LEU A 167 -9.12 6.68 10.19
N LYS A 168 -7.85 6.28 10.35
CA LYS A 168 -7.20 6.12 11.66
C LYS A 168 -6.30 7.28 12.06
N GLY A 169 -5.94 8.14 11.13
CA GLY A 169 -5.07 9.27 11.45
C GLY A 169 -4.42 9.92 10.24
N VAL A 170 -3.40 10.68 10.53
CA VAL A 170 -2.55 11.36 9.54
C VAL A 170 -1.16 10.77 9.56
N GLY A 171 -0.53 10.74 8.40
CA GLY A 171 0.85 10.32 8.23
C GLY A 171 1.65 11.36 7.45
N MET A 172 2.94 11.40 7.73
CA MET A 172 3.90 12.13 6.93
C MET A 172 4.82 11.11 6.28
N THR A 173 4.84 11.12 4.96
CA THR A 173 5.71 10.23 4.18
C THR A 173 6.67 11.11 3.42
N MET A 174 7.95 10.90 3.62
CA MET A 174 8.99 11.64 2.91
C MET A 174 9.49 10.79 1.76
N GLU A 175 9.62 11.40 0.58
CA GLU A 175 10.20 10.78 -0.59
C GLU A 175 11.42 11.60 -1.04
N GLY A 176 12.56 10.95 -1.14
CA GLY A 176 13.77 11.55 -1.68
C GLY A 176 14.42 12.63 -0.78
N SER A 177 14.41 12.41 0.51
CA SER A 177 15.15 13.24 1.48
C SER A 177 16.63 12.90 1.49
#